data_e9d1751e6f9bebdd11c0a18077d14d66
#
_entry.id   e9d1751e6f9bebdd11c0a18077d14d66
#
_cell.length_a   1.000
_cell.length_b   1.000
_cell.length_c   1.000
_cell.angle_alpha   90.00
_cell.angle_beta   90.00
_cell.angle_gamma   90.00
#
_symmetry.space_group_name_H-M   'P 1'
#
loop_
_entity.id
_entity.type
_entity.pdbx_description
1 polymer ?
#
loop_
_entity_poly.entity_id
_entity_poly.type
_entity_poly.pdbx_seq_one_letter_code
_entity_poly.pdbx_strand_id
1 'polypeptide(L)'
;MQSRAAIRYAKAIFEIAIEENAIENVFNDMNVIDSLSNDSSDFRNLLTNSQIKYQDKKNAILSLIESYSGLTVKLIDLLINNKRVYIVNDIAKSFIQLYNRHNDIKEAVVITATPINKDLEEKILSKINVADIKSINLKNIVDPSILGGFIIRFDGKEYNAS
;
A
#
# COMPACT_ATOMS: atom_id res chain seq x y z
N MET A 1 0.24 -5.63 11.02
CA MET A 1 -1.14 -6.09 11.24
C MET A 1 -2.05 -4.89 11.45
N GLN A 2 -3.12 -4.75 10.66
CA GLN A 2 -4.03 -3.63 10.80
C GLN A 2 -5.02 -3.88 11.94
N SER A 3 -5.37 -2.83 12.67
CA SER A 3 -6.39 -2.89 13.71
C SER A 3 -7.78 -3.08 13.11
N ARG A 4 -8.72 -3.56 13.93
CA ARG A 4 -10.13 -3.67 13.50
C ARG A 4 -10.71 -2.33 13.09
N ALA A 5 -10.33 -1.26 13.79
CA ALA A 5 -10.78 0.09 13.44
C ALA A 5 -10.27 0.50 12.06
N ALA A 6 -8.99 0.26 11.76
CA ALA A 6 -8.41 0.58 10.46
C ALA A 6 -9.12 -0.18 9.33
N ILE A 7 -9.39 -1.46 9.51
CA ILE A 7 -10.10 -2.28 8.53
C ILE A 7 -11.52 -1.73 8.28
N ARG A 8 -12.23 -1.33 9.32
CA ARG A 8 -13.58 -0.76 9.17
C ARG A 8 -13.59 0.57 8.44
N TYR A 9 -12.66 1.47 8.77
CA TYR A 9 -12.53 2.74 8.05
C TYR A 9 -12.19 2.52 6.59
N ALA A 10 -11.24 1.63 6.30
CA ALA A 10 -10.85 1.32 4.93
C ALA A 10 -12.02 0.76 4.12
N LYS A 11 -12.77 -0.16 4.69
CA LYS A 11 -13.94 -0.76 4.05
C LYS A 11 -15.02 0.27 3.76
N ALA A 12 -15.30 1.16 4.70
CA ALA A 12 -16.28 2.21 4.53
C ALA A 12 -15.89 3.18 3.42
N ILE A 13 -14.64 3.68 3.42
CA ILE A 13 -14.18 4.61 2.39
C ILE A 13 -14.11 3.93 1.02
N PHE A 14 -13.76 2.65 0.99
CA PHE A 14 -13.70 1.87 -0.24
C PHE A 14 -15.08 1.77 -0.90
N GLU A 15 -16.11 1.45 -0.15
CA GLU A 15 -17.49 1.36 -0.63
C GLU A 15 -17.98 2.70 -1.17
N ILE A 16 -17.71 3.79 -0.45
CA ILE A 16 -18.10 5.14 -0.89
C ILE A 16 -17.35 5.52 -2.17
N ALA A 17 -16.06 5.20 -2.24
CA ALA A 17 -15.24 5.50 -3.41
C ALA A 17 -15.77 4.79 -4.67
N ILE A 18 -16.24 3.55 -4.53
CA ILE A 18 -16.87 2.84 -5.64
C ILE A 18 -18.16 3.54 -6.07
N GLU A 19 -19.03 3.88 -5.12
CA GLU A 19 -20.31 4.54 -5.42
C GLU A 19 -20.12 5.89 -6.13
N GLU A 20 -19.09 6.64 -5.74
CA GLU A 20 -18.81 7.97 -6.29
C GLU A 20 -17.86 7.96 -7.48
N ASN A 21 -17.46 6.79 -7.98
CA ASN A 21 -16.48 6.63 -9.05
C ASN A 21 -15.16 7.34 -8.76
N ALA A 22 -14.75 7.36 -7.51
CA ALA A 22 -13.53 8.02 -7.03
C ALA A 22 -12.46 7.03 -6.58
N ILE A 23 -12.63 5.75 -6.89
CA ILE A 23 -11.76 4.68 -6.35
C ILE A 23 -10.31 4.85 -6.76
N GLU A 24 -10.05 5.26 -8.01
CA GLU A 24 -8.68 5.44 -8.49
C GLU A 24 -7.99 6.61 -7.79
N ASN A 25 -8.70 7.72 -7.59
CA ASN A 25 -8.15 8.88 -6.90
C ASN A 25 -7.82 8.58 -5.45
N VAL A 26 -8.73 7.90 -4.74
CA VAL A 26 -8.51 7.51 -3.35
C VAL A 26 -7.38 6.49 -3.26
N PHE A 27 -7.31 5.54 -4.20
CA PHE A 27 -6.24 4.56 -4.26
C PHE A 27 -4.87 5.23 -4.40
N ASN A 28 -4.75 6.22 -5.28
CA ASN A 28 -3.51 6.97 -5.46
C ASN A 28 -3.11 7.68 -4.18
N ASP A 29 -4.06 8.30 -3.48
CA ASP A 29 -3.81 8.96 -2.20
C ASP A 29 -3.34 7.97 -1.13
N MET A 30 -3.97 6.80 -1.07
CA MET A 30 -3.59 5.75 -0.10
C MET A 30 -2.20 5.20 -0.40
N ASN A 31 -1.81 5.07 -1.67
CA ASN A 31 -0.46 4.68 -2.04
C ASN A 31 0.59 5.69 -1.57
N VAL A 32 0.31 6.98 -1.69
CA VAL A 32 1.23 8.03 -1.18
C VAL A 32 1.38 7.92 0.33
N ILE A 33 0.27 7.76 1.05
CA ILE A 33 0.28 7.62 2.51
C ILE A 33 1.06 6.37 2.93
N ASP A 34 0.84 5.25 2.25
CA ASP A 34 1.55 4.01 2.54
C ASP A 34 3.05 4.14 2.30
N SER A 35 3.44 4.73 1.18
CA SER A 35 4.86 4.96 0.86
C SER A 35 5.53 5.87 1.89
N LEU A 36 4.87 6.95 2.28
CA LEU A 36 5.39 7.86 3.31
C LEU A 36 5.53 7.16 4.66
N SER A 37 4.58 6.31 5.00
CA SER A 37 4.62 5.55 6.26
C SER A 37 5.78 4.55 6.29
N ASN A 38 6.13 3.98 5.14
CA ASN A 38 7.22 3.02 5.04
C ASN A 38 8.59 3.71 4.97
N ASP A 39 8.68 4.84 4.26
CA ASP A 39 9.96 5.43 3.88
C ASP A 39 10.40 6.61 4.75
N SER A 40 9.47 7.22 5.49
CA SER A 40 9.74 8.45 6.25
C SER A 40 9.44 8.28 7.73
N SER A 41 10.49 8.31 8.56
CA SER A 41 10.34 8.33 10.01
C SER A 41 9.69 9.64 10.49
N ASP A 42 9.92 10.73 9.78
CA ASP A 42 9.33 12.03 10.10
C ASP A 42 7.82 11.99 9.91
N PHE A 43 7.34 11.32 8.85
CA PHE A 43 5.91 11.16 8.61
C PHE A 43 5.26 10.30 9.70
N ARG A 44 5.88 9.19 10.07
CA ARG A 44 5.37 8.35 11.17
C ARG A 44 5.31 9.12 12.48
N ASN A 45 6.34 9.91 12.77
CA ASN A 45 6.38 10.76 13.95
C ASN A 45 5.29 11.83 13.93
N LEU A 46 5.03 12.44 12.78
CA LEU A 46 3.94 13.41 12.60
C LEU A 46 2.60 12.82 13.01
N LEU A 47 2.32 11.58 12.62
CA LEU A 47 1.05 10.92 12.90
C LEU A 47 0.84 10.64 14.39
N THR A 48 1.90 10.37 15.12
CA THR A 48 1.83 9.92 16.52
C THR A 48 2.21 11.00 17.54
N ASN A 49 2.79 12.12 17.11
CA ASN A 49 3.25 13.15 18.00
C ASN A 49 2.09 13.98 18.57
N SER A 50 1.83 13.83 19.87
CA SER A 50 0.74 14.50 20.54
C SER A 50 0.95 16.03 20.71
N GLN A 51 2.16 16.51 20.51
CA GLN A 51 2.46 17.94 20.61
C GLN A 51 2.04 18.73 19.37
N ILE A 52 1.80 18.06 18.25
CA ILE A 52 1.37 18.68 17.01
C ILE A 52 -0.15 18.78 17.00
N LYS A 53 -0.66 19.98 16.71
CA LYS A 53 -2.11 20.21 16.63
C LYS A 53 -2.72 19.43 15.47
N TYR A 54 -3.94 18.94 15.63
CA TYR A 54 -4.62 18.16 14.60
C TYR A 54 -4.76 18.89 13.28
N GLN A 55 -5.05 20.20 13.31
CA GLN A 55 -5.15 21.00 12.09
C GLN A 55 -3.81 21.03 11.33
N ASP A 56 -2.70 21.13 12.07
CA ASP A 56 -1.36 21.13 11.48
C ASP A 56 -1.03 19.75 10.90
N LYS A 57 -1.44 18.68 11.57
CA LYS A 57 -1.31 17.32 11.04
C LYS A 57 -2.06 17.16 9.72
N LYS A 58 -3.30 17.62 9.68
CA LYS A 58 -4.12 17.58 8.46
C LYS A 58 -3.44 18.31 7.32
N ASN A 59 -3.02 19.55 7.57
CA ASN A 59 -2.38 20.37 6.55
C ASN A 59 -1.08 19.73 6.05
N ALA A 60 -0.29 19.16 6.96
CA ALA A 60 0.96 18.48 6.59
C ALA A 60 0.70 17.25 5.72
N ILE A 61 -0.26 16.41 6.11
CA ILE A 61 -0.61 15.22 5.34
C ILE A 61 -1.07 15.61 3.93
N LEU A 62 -1.99 16.55 3.82
CA LEU A 62 -2.54 16.97 2.53
C LEU A 62 -1.49 17.66 1.65
N SER A 63 -0.52 18.35 2.23
CA SER A 63 0.55 19.00 1.46
C SER A 63 1.49 17.99 0.78
N LEU A 64 1.52 16.75 1.27
CA LEU A 64 2.37 15.69 0.73
C LEU A 64 1.68 14.87 -0.36
N ILE A 65 0.38 15.09 -0.56
CA ILE A 65 -0.42 14.39 -1.57
C ILE A 65 -0.78 15.37 -2.67
N GLU A 66 -0.36 15.08 -3.91
CA GLU A 66 -0.77 15.87 -5.07
C GLU A 66 -2.18 15.47 -5.49
N SER A 67 -3.01 16.47 -5.80
CA SER A 67 -4.35 16.25 -6.34
C SER A 67 -5.21 15.27 -5.51
N TYR A 68 -5.18 15.43 -4.20
CA TYR A 68 -5.93 14.55 -3.30
C TYR A 68 -7.45 14.62 -3.55
N SER A 69 -8.10 13.47 -3.32
CA SER A 69 -9.55 13.33 -3.44
C SER A 69 -10.29 14.01 -2.28
N GLY A 70 -11.49 14.53 -2.56
CA GLY A 70 -12.37 15.04 -1.51
C GLY A 70 -12.73 13.98 -0.47
N LEU A 71 -12.82 12.72 -0.86
CA LEU A 71 -13.04 11.61 0.08
C LEU A 71 -11.86 11.42 1.03
N THR A 72 -10.64 11.60 0.55
CA THR A 72 -9.43 11.54 1.38
C THR A 72 -9.48 12.64 2.44
N VAL A 73 -9.87 13.84 2.08
CA VAL A 73 -10.04 14.96 3.03
C VAL A 73 -11.07 14.61 4.09
N LYS A 74 -12.23 14.08 3.69
CA LYS A 74 -13.29 13.69 4.62
C LYS A 74 -12.82 12.60 5.58
N LEU A 75 -12.06 11.64 5.08
CA LEU A 75 -11.48 10.58 5.92
C LEU A 75 -10.55 11.17 6.98
N ILE A 76 -9.64 12.05 6.57
CA ILE A 76 -8.69 12.69 7.50
C ILE A 76 -9.45 13.52 8.55
N ASP A 77 -10.45 14.28 8.13
CA ASP A 77 -11.29 15.05 9.07
C ASP A 77 -11.98 14.15 10.08
N LEU A 78 -12.53 13.03 9.62
CA LEU A 78 -13.18 12.06 10.49
C LEU A 78 -12.21 11.46 11.50
N LEU A 79 -11.01 11.10 11.05
CA LEU A 79 -9.98 10.55 11.94
C LEU A 79 -9.52 11.57 12.97
N ILE A 80 -9.40 12.82 12.58
CA ILE A 80 -9.05 13.91 13.50
C ILE A 80 -10.15 14.10 14.56
N ASN A 81 -11.41 14.13 14.14
CA ASN A 81 -12.55 14.28 15.05
C ASN A 81 -12.63 13.12 16.03
N ASN A 82 -12.27 11.91 15.60
CA ASN A 82 -12.29 10.72 16.44
C ASN A 82 -10.95 10.49 17.17
N LYS A 83 -9.99 11.41 17.02
CA LYS A 83 -8.64 11.32 17.63
C LYS A 83 -7.91 10.04 17.22
N ARG A 84 -8.07 9.64 15.94
CA ARG A 84 -7.51 8.40 15.39
C ARG A 84 -6.63 8.60 14.16
N VAL A 85 -6.12 9.81 13.92
CA VAL A 85 -5.29 10.07 12.74
C VAL A 85 -4.03 9.18 12.70
N TYR A 86 -3.58 8.70 13.86
CA TYR A 86 -2.42 7.83 13.98
C TYR A 86 -2.59 6.47 13.28
N ILE A 87 -3.81 6.08 12.92
CA ILE A 87 -4.05 4.81 12.20
C ILE A 87 -4.20 4.99 10.69
N VAL A 88 -3.98 6.19 10.16
CA VAL A 88 -4.21 6.45 8.72
C VAL A 88 -3.33 5.55 7.83
N ASN A 89 -2.11 5.24 8.27
CA ASN A 89 -1.22 4.33 7.54
C ASN A 89 -1.79 2.91 7.44
N ASP A 90 -2.38 2.41 8.53
CA ASP A 90 -3.02 1.08 8.54
C ASP A 90 -4.28 1.07 7.66
N ILE A 91 -5.02 2.18 7.65
CA ILE A 91 -6.18 2.35 6.76
C ILE A 91 -5.72 2.30 5.30
N ALA A 92 -4.63 3.00 4.98
CA ALA A 92 -4.08 2.99 3.63
C ALA A 92 -3.72 1.57 3.18
N LYS A 93 -3.05 0.80 4.02
CA LYS A 93 -2.70 -0.60 3.72
C LYS A 93 -3.94 -1.47 3.50
N SER A 94 -4.94 -1.34 4.36
CA SER A 94 -6.19 -2.09 4.23
C SER A 94 -6.94 -1.71 2.95
N PHE A 95 -6.98 -0.42 2.62
CA PHE A 95 -7.61 0.06 1.38
C PHE A 95 -6.92 -0.52 0.14
N ILE A 96 -5.59 -0.52 0.12
CA ILE A 96 -4.81 -1.08 -0.99
C ILE A 96 -5.12 -2.57 -1.15
N GLN A 97 -5.22 -3.32 -0.06
CA GLN A 97 -5.60 -4.73 -0.10
C GLN A 97 -6.99 -4.93 -0.69
N LEU A 98 -7.97 -4.11 -0.30
CA LEU A 98 -9.32 -4.16 -0.84
C LEU A 98 -9.35 -3.82 -2.34
N TYR A 99 -8.59 -2.81 -2.73
CA TYR A 99 -8.46 -2.41 -4.13
C TYR A 99 -7.88 -3.55 -4.98
N ASN A 100 -6.79 -4.15 -4.52
CA ASN A 100 -6.15 -5.26 -5.23
C ASN A 100 -7.09 -6.46 -5.36
N ARG A 101 -7.82 -6.77 -4.30
CA ARG A 101 -8.81 -7.86 -4.32
C ARG A 101 -9.97 -7.57 -5.26
N HIS A 102 -10.45 -6.34 -5.28
CA HIS A 102 -11.53 -5.89 -6.16
C HIS A 102 -11.15 -5.97 -7.64
N ASN A 103 -9.89 -5.67 -7.97
CA ASN A 103 -9.37 -5.71 -9.33
C ASN A 103 -8.70 -7.04 -9.67
N ASP A 104 -8.79 -8.02 -8.77
CA ASP A 104 -8.17 -9.35 -8.92
C ASP A 104 -6.65 -9.24 -9.19
N ILE A 105 -5.99 -8.28 -8.55
CA ILE A 105 -4.53 -8.09 -8.62
C ILE A 105 -3.88 -8.96 -7.55
N LYS A 106 -3.01 -9.85 -7.98
CA LYS A 106 -2.26 -10.74 -7.09
C LYS A 106 -0.85 -10.24 -6.91
N GLU A 107 -0.34 -10.32 -5.68
CA GLU A 107 1.03 -9.93 -5.37
C GLU A 107 1.96 -11.14 -5.47
N ALA A 108 3.05 -10.97 -6.23
CA ALA A 108 4.14 -11.92 -6.27
C ALA A 108 5.35 -11.31 -5.58
N VAL A 109 5.91 -12.00 -4.60
CA VAL A 109 7.13 -11.55 -3.90
C VAL A 109 8.31 -12.32 -4.47
N VAL A 110 9.33 -11.58 -4.92
CA VAL A 110 10.55 -12.14 -5.49
C VAL A 110 11.73 -11.73 -4.62
N ILE A 111 12.47 -12.72 -4.12
CA ILE A 111 13.66 -12.50 -3.31
C ILE A 111 14.89 -12.78 -4.19
N THR A 112 15.78 -11.81 -4.30
CA THR A 112 17.00 -11.90 -5.12
C THR A 112 18.20 -11.37 -4.34
N ALA A 113 19.41 -11.78 -4.74
CA ALA A 113 20.65 -11.30 -4.13
C ALA A 113 20.98 -9.85 -4.53
N THR A 114 20.54 -9.43 -5.72
CA THR A 114 20.73 -8.10 -6.28
C THR A 114 19.42 -7.61 -6.88
N PRO A 115 19.24 -6.27 -7.06
CA PRO A 115 18.00 -5.76 -7.67
C PRO A 115 17.76 -6.40 -9.04
N ILE A 116 16.50 -6.73 -9.33
CA ILE A 116 16.15 -7.37 -10.60
C ILE A 116 16.15 -6.34 -11.74
N ASN A 117 16.56 -6.81 -12.93
CA ASN A 117 16.44 -6.06 -14.17
C ASN A 117 15.24 -6.59 -14.98
N LYS A 118 14.97 -5.97 -16.14
CA LYS A 118 13.84 -6.37 -16.99
C LYS A 118 13.94 -7.81 -17.48
N ASP A 119 15.12 -8.28 -17.84
CA ASP A 119 15.33 -9.64 -18.35
C ASP A 119 14.99 -10.67 -17.27
N LEU A 120 15.44 -10.44 -16.04
CA LEU A 120 15.13 -11.31 -14.91
C LEU A 120 13.66 -11.26 -14.55
N GLU A 121 13.05 -10.06 -14.58
CA GLU A 121 11.61 -9.88 -14.34
C GLU A 121 10.79 -10.70 -15.34
N GLU A 122 11.12 -10.66 -16.62
CA GLU A 122 10.44 -11.45 -17.65
C GLU A 122 10.58 -12.96 -17.39
N LYS A 123 11.76 -13.41 -17.00
CA LYS A 123 12.00 -14.83 -16.65
C LYS A 123 11.14 -15.24 -15.44
N ILE A 124 11.06 -14.39 -14.43
CA ILE A 124 10.27 -14.64 -13.24
C ILE A 124 8.79 -14.74 -13.58
N LEU A 125 8.27 -13.79 -14.36
CA LEU A 125 6.87 -13.79 -14.77
C LEU A 125 6.53 -15.02 -15.62
N SER A 126 7.47 -15.51 -16.43
CA SER A 126 7.27 -16.73 -17.20
C SER A 126 7.18 -18.00 -16.34
N LYS A 127 7.75 -17.98 -15.13
CA LYS A 127 7.66 -19.09 -14.18
C LYS A 127 6.36 -19.09 -13.40
N ILE A 128 5.71 -17.94 -13.30
CA ILE A 128 4.40 -17.82 -12.66
C ILE A 128 3.35 -18.17 -13.72
N ASN A 129 2.75 -19.35 -13.57
CA ASN A 129 1.76 -19.82 -14.53
C ASN A 129 0.40 -19.17 -14.25
N VAL A 130 0.17 -17.99 -14.82
CA VAL A 130 -1.06 -17.24 -14.68
C VAL A 130 -1.60 -16.85 -16.04
N ALA A 131 -2.91 -16.90 -16.16
CA ALA A 131 -3.60 -16.53 -17.38
C ALA A 131 -3.47 -15.04 -17.73
N ASP A 132 -3.29 -14.19 -16.73
CA ASP A 132 -3.20 -12.74 -16.91
C ASP A 132 -2.05 -12.14 -16.10
N ILE A 133 -0.94 -11.91 -16.78
CA ILE A 133 0.29 -11.31 -16.20
C ILE A 133 0.04 -9.87 -15.76
N LYS A 134 -0.92 -9.16 -16.38
CA LYS A 134 -1.24 -7.77 -16.05
C LYS A 134 -1.84 -7.63 -14.65
N SER A 135 -2.40 -8.70 -14.11
CA SER A 135 -3.01 -8.73 -12.77
C SER A 135 -2.00 -9.07 -11.67
N ILE A 136 -0.71 -9.13 -11.98
CA ILE A 136 0.33 -9.44 -11.00
C ILE A 136 1.10 -8.17 -10.64
N ASN A 137 1.17 -7.90 -9.34
CA ASN A 137 2.04 -6.85 -8.80
C ASN A 137 3.30 -7.52 -8.24
N LEU A 138 4.43 -7.25 -8.87
CA LEU A 138 5.71 -7.85 -8.51
C LEU A 138 6.45 -6.99 -7.48
N LYS A 139 6.72 -7.58 -6.31
CA LYS A 139 7.49 -6.93 -5.26
C LYS A 139 8.85 -7.62 -5.13
N ASN A 140 9.93 -6.88 -5.34
CA ASN A 140 11.29 -7.40 -5.19
C ASN A 140 11.84 -7.10 -3.79
N ILE A 141 12.34 -8.14 -3.14
CA ILE A 141 13.09 -8.01 -1.88
C ILE A 141 14.52 -8.43 -2.18
N VAL A 142 15.47 -7.55 -1.91
CA VAL A 142 16.89 -7.84 -2.10
C VAL A 142 17.45 -8.41 -0.80
N ASP A 143 17.97 -9.64 -0.87
CA ASP A 143 18.59 -10.32 0.27
C ASP A 143 19.96 -10.85 -0.16
N PRO A 144 21.05 -10.17 0.20
CA PRO A 144 22.40 -10.58 -0.19
C PRO A 144 22.85 -11.95 0.34
N SER A 145 22.13 -12.52 1.33
CA SER A 145 22.46 -13.83 1.86
C SER A 145 22.15 -14.96 0.90
N ILE A 146 21.38 -14.73 -0.15
CA ILE A 146 21.07 -15.72 -1.18
C ILE A 146 22.30 -15.92 -2.07
N LEU A 147 22.65 -17.17 -2.35
CA LEU A 147 23.82 -17.52 -3.16
C LEU A 147 23.59 -17.43 -4.66
N GLY A 148 22.67 -16.61 -5.11
CA GLY A 148 22.32 -16.47 -6.52
C GLY A 148 20.92 -17.01 -6.79
N GLY A 149 20.43 -16.80 -8.02
CA GLY A 149 19.06 -17.18 -8.37
C GLY A 149 18.00 -16.30 -7.73
N PHE A 150 16.82 -16.89 -7.53
CA PHE A 150 15.70 -16.15 -6.99
C PHE A 150 14.73 -17.08 -6.27
N ILE A 151 13.93 -16.50 -5.36
CA ILE A 151 12.83 -17.19 -4.69
C ILE A 151 11.56 -16.43 -5.00
N ILE A 152 10.53 -17.12 -5.49
CA ILE A 152 9.23 -16.53 -5.82
C ILE A 152 8.20 -17.05 -4.82
N ARG A 153 7.45 -16.14 -4.20
CA ARG A 153 6.27 -16.47 -3.40
C ARG A 153 5.04 -15.89 -4.07
N PHE A 154 4.13 -16.76 -4.44
CA PHE A 154 2.94 -16.39 -5.17
C PHE A 154 1.79 -17.34 -4.84
N ASP A 155 0.62 -16.79 -4.48
CA ASP A 155 -0.61 -17.53 -4.22
C ASP A 155 -0.41 -18.68 -3.21
N GLY A 156 0.34 -18.40 -2.13
CA GLY A 156 0.62 -19.37 -1.08
C GLY A 156 1.66 -20.43 -1.44
N LYS A 157 2.26 -20.32 -2.60
CA LYS A 157 3.29 -21.27 -3.09
C LYS A 157 4.64 -20.59 -3.17
N GLU A 158 5.70 -21.39 -2.98
CA GLU A 158 7.07 -20.90 -3.10
C GLU A 158 7.82 -21.69 -4.17
N TYR A 159 8.48 -20.96 -5.05
CA TYR A 159 9.37 -21.53 -6.07
C TYR A 159 10.79 -21.05 -5.78
N ASN A 160 11.71 -21.98 -5.54
CA ASN A 160 13.10 -21.67 -5.19
C ASN A 160 14.03 -22.13 -6.32
N ALA A 161 14.68 -21.13 -6.97
CA ALA A 161 15.65 -21.35 -8.03
C ALA A 161 17.03 -20.84 -7.66
N SER A 162 17.30 -20.71 -6.36
CA SER A 162 18.63 -20.30 -5.86
C SER A 162 19.67 -21.42 -5.91
#